data_53c81827e13cf3890c56c4e5243d5ca3
#
_entry.id   53c81827e13cf3890c56c4e5243d5ca3
#
_cell.length_a   1.000
_cell.length_b   1.000
_cell.length_c   1.000
_cell.angle_alpha   90.00
_cell.angle_beta   90.00
_cell.angle_gamma   90.00
#
_symmetry.space_group_name_H-M   'P 1'
#
loop_
_entity.id
_entity.type
_entity.pdbx_description
1 polymer ?
#
loop_
_entity_poly.entity_id
_entity_poly.type
_entity_poly.pdbx_seq_one_letter_code
_entity_poly.pdbx_strand_id
1 'polypeptide(L)'
;MRPIRTIAPVALGLVALAVAGCQRPSDPTTAAAPTPTRVVQVAPTPTPTHPATPPTSPAPDPRPETIVGLWPVKTLAQARELQDGVDAGHQPWLLSPEQVSIAYATAELGLFGPFAERVGPAAYQVRSHHGEWEATLYLAQPVRHTNGVWVVTRVGDPVSE
;
A
#
# COMPACT_ATOMS: atom_id res chain seq x y z
N MET A 1 22.65 47.32 -13.15
CA MET A 1 22.40 47.61 -11.72
C MET A 1 21.19 46.84 -11.28
N ARG A 2 21.36 45.77 -10.50
CA ARG A 2 20.27 44.92 -10.00
C ARG A 2 20.04 45.25 -8.51
N PRO A 3 18.79 45.47 -8.04
CA PRO A 3 18.54 45.75 -6.63
C PRO A 3 18.67 44.45 -5.79
N ILE A 4 19.41 44.58 -4.70
CA ILE A 4 19.58 43.58 -3.65
C ILE A 4 18.29 43.55 -2.83
N ARG A 5 17.56 42.41 -2.82
CA ARG A 5 16.40 42.19 -1.94
C ARG A 5 16.88 41.70 -0.58
N THR A 6 16.66 42.51 0.42
CA THR A 6 16.91 42.23 1.83
C THR A 6 15.94 41.15 2.33
N ILE A 7 16.48 40.05 2.85
CA ILE A 7 15.72 38.97 3.46
C ILE A 7 15.53 39.31 4.94
N ALA A 8 14.28 39.45 5.38
CA ALA A 8 13.91 39.61 6.78
C ALA A 8 13.88 38.23 7.49
N PRO A 9 14.36 38.11 8.74
CA PRO A 9 14.29 36.85 9.51
C PRO A 9 12.88 36.61 10.04
N VAL A 10 12.30 35.47 9.72
CA VAL A 10 11.05 34.98 10.30
C VAL A 10 11.34 34.31 11.62
N ALA A 11 10.72 34.83 12.69
CA ALA A 11 10.84 34.35 14.05
C ALA A 11 10.23 32.94 14.20
N LEU A 12 11.02 32.05 14.80
CA LEU A 12 10.67 30.67 15.13
C LEU A 12 9.74 30.67 16.35
N GLY A 13 8.44 30.43 16.15
CA GLY A 13 7.46 30.22 17.22
C GLY A 13 7.50 28.78 17.73
N LEU A 14 7.98 28.61 18.98
CA LEU A 14 8.00 27.33 19.68
C LEU A 14 6.60 27.04 20.23
N VAL A 15 5.85 26.09 19.65
CA VAL A 15 4.58 25.59 20.19
C VAL A 15 4.88 24.32 21.00
N ALA A 16 4.80 24.45 22.34
CA ALA A 16 4.86 23.31 23.26
C ALA A 16 3.49 22.63 23.33
N LEU A 17 3.35 21.41 22.81
CA LEU A 17 2.18 20.57 23.02
C LEU A 17 2.35 19.80 24.33
N ALA A 18 1.54 20.16 25.34
CA ALA A 18 1.38 19.37 26.56
C ALA A 18 0.46 18.19 26.29
N VAL A 19 1.02 16.98 26.34
CA VAL A 19 0.25 15.72 26.29
C VAL A 19 -0.24 15.40 27.70
N ALA A 20 -1.52 15.63 27.98
CA ALA A 20 -2.18 15.18 29.21
C ALA A 20 -2.47 13.68 29.10
N GLY A 21 -1.71 12.87 29.85
CA GLY A 21 -1.93 11.44 29.97
C GLY A 21 -3.19 11.15 30.82
N CYS A 22 -4.21 10.56 30.25
CA CYS A 22 -5.31 9.94 31.00
C CYS A 22 -4.88 8.55 31.47
N GLN A 23 -4.48 8.47 32.74
CA GLN A 23 -4.31 7.18 33.43
C GLN A 23 -5.71 6.67 33.82
N ARG A 24 -6.11 5.51 33.31
CA ARG A 24 -7.27 4.76 33.83
C ARG A 24 -6.87 4.00 35.09
N PRO A 25 -7.63 4.09 36.18
CA PRO A 25 -7.43 3.21 37.31
C PRO A 25 -7.89 1.79 36.96
N SER A 26 -7.00 0.82 37.17
CA SER A 26 -7.29 -0.60 37.05
C SER A 26 -7.96 -1.05 38.35
N ASP A 27 -9.23 -1.40 38.31
CA ASP A 27 -9.92 -2.10 39.38
C ASP A 27 -9.44 -3.56 39.43
N PRO A 28 -9.00 -4.06 40.58
CA PRO A 28 -8.73 -5.48 40.74
C PRO A 28 -10.05 -6.23 41.03
N THR A 29 -10.71 -6.71 39.99
CA THR A 29 -11.78 -7.68 40.18
C THR A 29 -11.18 -9.04 40.51
N THR A 30 -11.25 -9.41 41.79
CA THR A 30 -10.97 -10.75 42.29
C THR A 30 -11.98 -11.72 41.70
N ALA A 31 -11.63 -12.42 40.62
CA ALA A 31 -12.39 -13.52 40.10
C ALA A 31 -12.00 -14.81 40.82
N ALA A 32 -12.99 -15.40 41.51
CA ALA A 32 -12.89 -16.70 42.18
C ALA A 32 -12.50 -17.79 41.18
N ALA A 33 -11.51 -18.59 41.53
CA ALA A 33 -11.04 -19.72 40.74
C ALA A 33 -12.12 -20.79 40.60
N PRO A 34 -12.45 -21.27 39.39
CA PRO A 34 -13.28 -22.44 39.21
C PRO A 34 -12.48 -23.71 39.55
N THR A 35 -13.06 -24.54 40.38
CA THR A 35 -12.57 -25.87 40.78
C THR A 35 -12.39 -26.74 39.51
N PRO A 36 -11.23 -27.38 39.29
CA PRO A 36 -11.05 -28.23 38.11
C PRO A 36 -11.84 -29.51 38.28
N THR A 37 -12.93 -29.64 37.52
CA THR A 37 -13.61 -30.92 37.34
C THR A 37 -12.70 -31.82 36.49
N ARG A 38 -12.18 -32.86 37.11
CA ARG A 38 -11.36 -33.90 36.49
C ARG A 38 -12.20 -34.70 35.49
N VAL A 39 -12.16 -34.31 34.21
CA VAL A 39 -12.72 -35.11 33.13
C VAL A 39 -11.77 -36.29 32.89
N VAL A 40 -12.26 -37.50 33.11
CA VAL A 40 -11.54 -38.73 32.73
C VAL A 40 -11.53 -38.79 31.24
N GLN A 41 -10.38 -38.47 30.64
CA GLN A 41 -10.17 -38.54 29.20
C GLN A 41 -9.93 -40.01 28.81
N VAL A 42 -10.97 -40.61 28.21
CA VAL A 42 -10.85 -41.91 27.56
C VAL A 42 -9.95 -41.74 26.36
N ALA A 43 -8.82 -42.47 26.36
CA ALA A 43 -7.86 -42.43 25.23
C ALA A 43 -8.54 -42.92 23.95
N PRO A 44 -8.50 -42.16 22.86
CA PRO A 44 -8.96 -42.67 21.57
C PRO A 44 -8.01 -43.72 21.06
N THR A 45 -8.57 -44.84 20.63
CA THR A 45 -7.87 -45.92 19.94
C THR A 45 -7.16 -45.33 18.69
N PRO A 46 -5.87 -45.62 18.44
CA PRO A 46 -5.19 -45.14 17.25
C PRO A 46 -5.82 -45.75 16.00
N THR A 47 -6.44 -44.89 15.21
CA THR A 47 -6.90 -45.22 13.85
C THR A 47 -5.62 -45.41 12.97
N PRO A 48 -5.56 -46.48 12.13
CA PRO A 48 -4.43 -46.67 11.25
C PRO A 48 -4.28 -45.50 10.31
N THR A 49 -3.18 -44.77 10.46
CA THR A 49 -2.80 -43.66 9.59
C THR A 49 -2.49 -44.21 8.21
N HIS A 50 -3.36 -43.98 7.25
CA HIS A 50 -3.08 -44.15 5.84
C HIS A 50 -1.94 -43.19 5.48
N PRO A 51 -0.88 -43.62 4.75
CA PRO A 51 0.16 -42.71 4.30
C PRO A 51 -0.50 -41.67 3.37
N ALA A 52 -0.58 -40.44 3.82
CA ALA A 52 -1.02 -39.33 2.99
C ALA A 52 0.02 -39.15 1.87
N THR A 53 -0.38 -39.40 0.64
CA THR A 53 0.37 -39.02 -0.54
C THR A 53 0.62 -37.52 -0.45
N PRO A 54 1.88 -37.02 -0.53
CA PRO A 54 2.14 -35.60 -0.52
C PRO A 54 1.32 -34.94 -1.64
N PRO A 55 0.65 -33.81 -1.39
CA PRO A 55 0.00 -33.07 -2.47
C PRO A 55 1.08 -32.69 -3.49
N THR A 56 0.97 -33.24 -4.69
CA THR A 56 1.79 -32.84 -5.82
C THR A 56 1.43 -31.39 -6.09
N SER A 57 2.32 -30.46 -5.72
CA SER A 57 2.19 -29.05 -6.07
C SER A 57 2.03 -28.98 -7.60
N PRO A 58 0.95 -28.35 -8.13
CA PRO A 58 0.81 -28.23 -9.57
C PRO A 58 2.05 -27.53 -10.12
N ALA A 59 2.67 -28.14 -11.14
CA ALA A 59 3.76 -27.50 -11.85
C ALA A 59 3.27 -26.15 -12.37
N PRO A 60 4.07 -25.06 -12.29
CA PRO A 60 3.66 -23.75 -12.80
C PRO A 60 3.32 -23.90 -14.29
N ASP A 61 2.10 -23.51 -14.62
CA ASP A 61 1.58 -23.54 -16.00
C ASP A 61 2.47 -22.63 -16.88
N PRO A 62 3.07 -23.14 -17.96
CA PRO A 62 3.99 -22.36 -18.80
C PRO A 62 3.27 -21.33 -19.70
N ARG A 63 2.05 -20.92 -19.35
CA ARG A 63 1.37 -19.84 -20.06
C ARG A 63 2.18 -18.54 -19.95
N PRO A 64 2.35 -17.80 -21.05
CA PRO A 64 3.05 -16.53 -21.00
C PRO A 64 2.39 -15.60 -19.98
N GLU A 65 3.18 -15.06 -19.06
CA GLU A 65 2.69 -14.11 -18.07
C GLU A 65 2.05 -12.90 -18.77
N THR A 66 0.81 -12.61 -18.43
CA THR A 66 0.11 -11.44 -18.99
C THR A 66 0.70 -10.19 -18.36
N ILE A 67 1.39 -9.36 -19.16
CA ILE A 67 1.90 -8.06 -18.74
C ILE A 67 0.72 -7.10 -18.59
N VAL A 68 0.57 -6.51 -17.42
CA VAL A 68 -0.54 -5.61 -17.08
C VAL A 68 -0.12 -4.21 -16.68
N GLY A 69 1.16 -3.98 -16.43
CA GLY A 69 1.68 -2.69 -15.98
C GLY A 69 3.19 -2.56 -16.10
N LEU A 70 3.67 -1.37 -15.76
CA LEU A 70 5.09 -1.04 -15.64
C LEU A 70 5.52 -1.05 -14.18
N TRP A 71 4.63 -0.61 -13.26
CA TRP A 71 4.91 -0.41 -11.85
C TRP A 71 3.62 -0.39 -11.01
N PRO A 72 3.59 -0.84 -9.76
CA PRO A 72 4.70 -1.47 -9.01
C PRO A 72 4.91 -2.94 -9.39
N VAL A 73 4.03 -3.50 -10.19
CA VAL A 73 4.06 -4.89 -10.66
C VAL A 73 3.87 -4.94 -12.16
N LYS A 74 4.46 -5.96 -12.79
CA LYS A 74 4.46 -6.09 -14.25
C LYS A 74 3.45 -7.11 -14.76
N THR A 75 3.15 -8.13 -13.96
CA THR A 75 2.33 -9.25 -14.41
C THR A 75 1.00 -9.32 -13.67
N LEU A 76 0.01 -10.00 -14.29
CA LEU A 76 -1.29 -10.19 -13.66
C LEU A 76 -1.21 -11.05 -12.38
N ALA A 77 -0.29 -12.02 -12.32
CA ALA A 77 -0.07 -12.83 -11.13
C ALA A 77 0.38 -11.97 -9.96
N GLN A 78 1.40 -11.13 -10.17
CA GLN A 78 1.89 -10.17 -9.16
C GLN A 78 0.81 -9.17 -8.75
N ALA A 79 -0.02 -8.70 -9.69
CA ALA A 79 -1.11 -7.78 -9.37
C ALA A 79 -2.18 -8.42 -8.46
N ARG A 80 -2.46 -9.71 -8.64
CA ARG A 80 -3.37 -10.47 -7.75
C ARG A 80 -2.80 -10.63 -6.35
N GLU A 81 -1.53 -11.01 -6.24
CA GLU A 81 -0.83 -11.11 -4.95
C GLU A 81 -0.83 -9.76 -4.21
N LEU A 82 -0.58 -8.67 -4.94
CA LEU A 82 -0.63 -7.32 -4.40
C LEU A 82 -2.04 -6.95 -3.92
N GLN A 83 -3.08 -7.35 -4.68
CA GLN A 83 -4.48 -7.16 -4.31
C GLN A 83 -4.83 -7.92 -3.01
N ASP A 84 -4.40 -9.17 -2.89
CA ASP A 84 -4.64 -9.98 -1.68
C ASP A 84 -3.98 -9.31 -0.46
N GLY A 85 -2.79 -8.74 -0.63
CA GLY A 85 -2.12 -7.96 0.41
C GLY A 85 -2.91 -6.72 0.82
N VAL A 86 -3.46 -5.98 -0.15
CA VAL A 86 -4.29 -4.79 0.12
C VAL A 86 -5.60 -5.17 0.80
N ASP A 87 -6.23 -6.27 0.40
CA ASP A 87 -7.45 -6.79 1.03
C ASP A 87 -7.20 -7.23 2.49
N ALA A 88 -5.97 -7.65 2.80
CA ALA A 88 -5.50 -7.92 4.16
C ALA A 88 -5.09 -6.66 4.95
N GLY A 89 -5.26 -5.47 4.37
CA GLY A 89 -4.97 -4.17 5.01
C GLY A 89 -3.53 -3.67 4.82
N HIS A 90 -2.72 -4.32 3.97
CA HIS A 90 -1.38 -3.87 3.63
C HIS A 90 -1.42 -2.83 2.50
N GLN A 91 -0.57 -1.82 2.58
CA GLN A 91 -0.36 -0.83 1.51
C GLN A 91 -1.67 -0.23 0.93
N PRO A 92 -2.58 0.32 1.74
CA PRO A 92 -3.88 0.83 1.28
C PRO A 92 -3.77 1.99 0.28
N TRP A 93 -2.62 2.65 0.20
CA TRP A 93 -2.33 3.71 -0.77
C TRP A 93 -2.38 3.23 -2.24
N LEU A 94 -2.23 1.92 -2.48
CA LEU A 94 -2.37 1.32 -3.81
C LEU A 94 -3.79 1.38 -4.37
N LEU A 95 -4.78 1.67 -3.53
CA LEU A 95 -6.17 1.92 -3.94
C LEU A 95 -6.40 3.36 -4.44
N SER A 96 -5.44 4.25 -4.25
CA SER A 96 -5.49 5.64 -4.71
C SER A 96 -4.60 5.84 -5.93
N PRO A 97 -5.17 6.17 -7.10
CA PRO A 97 -4.37 6.41 -8.31
C PRO A 97 -3.43 7.61 -8.16
N GLU A 98 -3.82 8.62 -7.38
CA GLU A 98 -2.97 9.76 -7.07
C GLU A 98 -1.74 9.35 -6.27
N GLN A 99 -1.93 8.55 -5.19
CA GLN A 99 -0.81 8.08 -4.38
C GLN A 99 0.14 7.16 -5.15
N VAL A 100 -0.41 6.32 -6.02
CA VAL A 100 0.38 5.49 -6.94
C VAL A 100 1.19 6.36 -7.91
N SER A 101 0.61 7.44 -8.42
CA SER A 101 1.31 8.38 -9.30
C SER A 101 2.45 9.11 -8.58
N ILE A 102 2.22 9.57 -7.33
CA ILE A 102 3.23 10.20 -6.48
C ILE A 102 4.36 9.21 -6.17
N ALA A 103 4.02 7.98 -5.80
CA ALA A 103 5.01 6.95 -5.49
C ALA A 103 5.86 6.59 -6.72
N TYR A 104 5.24 6.45 -7.91
CA TYR A 104 5.94 6.25 -9.16
C TYR A 104 6.90 7.41 -9.48
N ALA A 105 6.41 8.63 -9.38
CA ALA A 105 7.21 9.84 -9.66
C ALA A 105 8.44 9.93 -8.74
N THR A 106 8.31 9.52 -7.49
CA THR A 106 9.42 9.47 -6.54
C THR A 106 10.40 8.34 -6.88
N ALA A 107 9.89 7.12 -7.14
CA ALA A 107 10.71 5.92 -7.28
C ALA A 107 11.40 5.82 -8.65
N GLU A 108 10.67 6.13 -9.73
CA GLU A 108 11.11 5.88 -11.10
C GLU A 108 11.58 7.16 -11.82
N LEU A 109 10.96 8.32 -11.54
CA LEU A 109 11.36 9.59 -12.14
C LEU A 109 12.33 10.38 -11.25
N GLY A 110 12.54 9.97 -9.99
CA GLY A 110 13.43 10.64 -9.04
C GLY A 110 12.95 12.03 -8.61
N LEU A 111 11.67 12.33 -8.74
CA LEU A 111 11.14 13.65 -8.39
C LEU A 111 11.10 13.83 -6.86
N PHE A 112 11.54 14.99 -6.42
CA PHE A 112 11.52 15.34 -4.99
C PHE A 112 10.22 16.05 -4.62
N GLY A 113 9.47 15.49 -3.65
CA GLY A 113 8.19 16.03 -3.20
C GLY A 113 7.18 16.19 -4.35
N PRO A 114 6.92 15.13 -5.16
CA PRO A 114 6.10 15.26 -6.34
C PRO A 114 4.64 15.57 -6.04
N PHE A 115 4.02 16.30 -6.96
CA PHE A 115 2.57 16.49 -7.05
C PHE A 115 2.04 15.66 -8.20
N ALA A 116 0.83 15.14 -8.03
CA ALA A 116 0.08 14.49 -9.08
C ALA A 116 -1.26 15.21 -9.26
N GLU A 117 -1.59 15.56 -10.48
CA GLU A 117 -2.87 16.20 -10.84
C GLU A 117 -3.60 15.33 -11.85
N ARG A 118 -4.89 15.13 -11.61
CA ARG A 118 -5.72 14.33 -12.48
C ARG A 118 -6.09 15.09 -13.77
N VAL A 119 -5.68 14.56 -14.91
CA VAL A 119 -5.97 15.13 -16.25
C VAL A 119 -6.92 14.26 -17.07
N GLY A 120 -7.34 13.11 -16.55
CA GLY A 120 -8.29 12.21 -17.20
C GLY A 120 -8.83 11.13 -16.26
N PRO A 121 -9.69 10.22 -16.75
CA PRO A 121 -10.33 9.19 -15.92
C PRO A 121 -9.33 8.29 -15.16
N ALA A 122 -8.20 7.98 -15.80
CA ALA A 122 -7.10 7.20 -15.23
C ALA A 122 -5.75 7.76 -15.70
N ALA A 123 -5.65 9.09 -15.84
CA ALA A 123 -4.44 9.78 -16.26
C ALA A 123 -4.11 10.89 -15.26
N TYR A 124 -2.84 10.93 -14.86
CA TYR A 124 -2.31 11.90 -13.92
C TYR A 124 -1.03 12.51 -14.47
N GLN A 125 -0.93 13.84 -14.42
CA GLN A 125 0.34 14.54 -14.63
C GLN A 125 1.10 14.62 -13.32
N VAL A 126 2.42 14.49 -13.41
CA VAL A 126 3.32 14.58 -12.25
C VAL A 126 4.40 15.62 -12.48
N ARG A 127 4.77 16.31 -11.41
CA ARG A 127 5.87 17.29 -11.39
C ARG A 127 6.54 17.32 -10.03
N SER A 128 7.75 17.83 -9.95
CA SER A 128 8.38 18.16 -8.67
C SER A 128 7.72 19.39 -8.02
N HIS A 129 7.94 19.59 -6.72
CA HIS A 129 7.27 20.62 -5.91
C HIS A 129 7.31 22.04 -6.53
N HIS A 130 8.39 22.40 -7.20
CA HIS A 130 8.58 23.70 -7.83
C HIS A 130 8.91 23.62 -9.33
N GLY A 131 8.74 22.42 -9.90
CA GLY A 131 9.06 22.14 -11.30
C GLY A 131 7.86 22.33 -12.23
N GLU A 132 8.14 22.25 -13.51
CA GLU A 132 7.12 22.07 -14.55
C GLU A 132 6.60 20.64 -14.57
N TRP A 133 5.57 20.39 -15.36
CA TRP A 133 5.06 19.03 -15.56
C TRP A 133 6.09 18.17 -16.26
N GLU A 134 6.41 17.01 -15.69
CA GLU A 134 7.48 16.13 -16.16
C GLU A 134 6.93 15.00 -17.04
N ALA A 135 5.78 14.45 -16.66
CA ALA A 135 5.19 13.30 -17.33
C ALA A 135 3.68 13.18 -17.11
N THR A 136 3.03 12.46 -18.03
CA THR A 136 1.65 11.96 -17.85
C THR A 136 1.69 10.47 -17.60
N LEU A 137 1.15 10.04 -16.47
CA LEU A 137 1.04 8.64 -16.08
C LEU A 137 -0.36 8.12 -16.41
N TYR A 138 -0.44 6.99 -17.09
CA TYR A 138 -1.68 6.29 -17.37
C TYR A 138 -1.77 5.06 -16.49
N LEU A 139 -2.89 4.91 -15.78
CA LEU A 139 -3.08 3.88 -14.78
C LEU A 139 -4.22 2.94 -15.18
N ALA A 140 -4.20 1.72 -14.63
CA ALA A 140 -5.29 0.76 -14.75
C ALA A 140 -5.44 -0.06 -13.46
N GLN A 141 -6.60 -0.70 -13.32
CA GLN A 141 -6.88 -1.69 -12.28
C GLN A 141 -6.97 -3.08 -12.93
N PRO A 142 -5.87 -3.85 -12.99
CA PRO A 142 -5.83 -5.09 -13.78
C PRO A 142 -6.61 -6.26 -13.15
N VAL A 143 -6.87 -6.22 -11.84
CA VAL A 143 -7.53 -7.32 -11.11
C VAL A 143 -9.02 -7.05 -10.96
N ARG A 144 -9.39 -5.85 -10.51
CA ARG A 144 -10.78 -5.44 -10.27
C ARG A 144 -10.97 -3.98 -10.65
N HIS A 145 -12.13 -3.64 -11.19
CA HIS A 145 -12.46 -2.25 -11.57
C HIS A 145 -12.98 -1.40 -10.40
N THR A 146 -13.32 -2.03 -9.27
CA THR A 146 -13.76 -1.35 -8.05
C THR A 146 -12.91 -1.83 -6.88
N ASN A 147 -12.34 -0.91 -6.11
CA ASN A 147 -11.40 -1.21 -5.02
C ASN A 147 -10.23 -2.11 -5.44
N GLY A 148 -9.85 -2.04 -6.72
CA GLY A 148 -8.67 -2.73 -7.25
C GLY A 148 -7.41 -1.92 -7.04
N VAL A 149 -6.27 -2.61 -6.94
CA VAL A 149 -4.96 -1.96 -6.94
C VAL A 149 -4.72 -1.27 -8.28
N TRP A 150 -4.19 -0.05 -8.21
CA TRP A 150 -3.77 0.70 -9.38
C TRP A 150 -2.34 0.36 -9.77
N VAL A 151 -2.11 0.26 -11.07
CA VAL A 151 -0.77 0.08 -11.65
C VAL A 151 -0.55 1.12 -12.74
N VAL A 152 0.67 1.62 -12.86
CA VAL A 152 1.08 2.46 -14.00
C VAL A 152 1.29 1.56 -15.20
N THR A 153 0.59 1.84 -16.29
CA THR A 153 0.64 1.03 -17.53
C THR A 153 1.46 1.70 -18.62
N ARG A 154 1.51 3.03 -18.62
CA ARG A 154 2.23 3.82 -19.61
C ARG A 154 2.64 5.17 -19.02
N VAL A 155 3.76 5.67 -19.51
CA VAL A 155 4.23 7.04 -19.26
C VAL A 155 4.24 7.76 -20.61
N GLY A 156 3.78 8.98 -20.62
CA GLY A 156 3.76 9.88 -21.78
C GLY A 156 4.28 11.27 -21.44
N ASP A 157 4.42 12.10 -22.44
CA ASP A 157 4.77 13.50 -22.25
C ASP A 157 3.69 14.26 -21.47
N PRO A 158 4.05 15.36 -20.79
CA PRO A 158 3.05 16.21 -20.14
C PRO A 158 2.09 16.80 -21.16
N VAL A 159 0.81 16.84 -20.81
CA VAL A 159 -0.21 17.49 -21.65
C VAL A 159 -0.06 19.01 -21.47
N SER A 160 0.23 19.71 -22.56
CA SER A 160 0.23 21.18 -22.59
C SER A 160 -1.21 21.67 -22.59
N GLU A 161 -1.54 22.65 -21.74
CA GLU A 161 -2.81 23.39 -21.80
C GLU A 161 -2.89 24.30 -23.03
#